data_6f34c6c388444d8ebec8023fcec7a5e0
#
_entry.id   6f34c6c388444d8ebec8023fcec7a5e0
#
_cell.length_a   1.000
_cell.length_b   1.000
_cell.length_c   1.000
_cell.angle_alpha   90.00
_cell.angle_beta   90.00
_cell.angle_gamma   90.00
#
_symmetry.space_group_name_H-M   'P 1'
#
loop_
_entity.id
_entity.type
_entity.pdbx_description
1 polymer ?
#
loop_
_entity_poly.entity_id
_entity_poly.type
_entity_poly.pdbx_seq_one_letter_code
_entity_poly.pdbx_strand_id
1 'polypeptide(L)'
;MGEAGKASANGARDGSGIGGSGIGGSGARGSATRGSARRGSAARGSGTGPAQAGRSRAGRRPRPRGRLGLAVIALAAIALAATGLALLLASGWFVAGPRGERVVVSIPDRTPASQIAAILQREGLISSERLFRLAVRASGRASSLKSGQYELSRGDSMVSIIERISSGRVMTIRITVPEGMTAKQVAKLMGDHGLASEDDMIALIDSPPEQVRADFPFIHDGASLEGYLFPDTYEFASGVGAMKVVRTMLRRFENAAQVALNAADAAADADVTAAAADPTTTATAEVAEPKAVGGLLPNGLTQREALILASIVEREARIESERPIIARVFLNRLARSMPLQSCATVQYILPATKERLLNKDLEIESPYNTYLVAGLPPGPICSPGLASIRAVLKPEPGDYLYFVASSDGSHVFSRTYSEHLQAKARIESQARLSRQAGR
;
A
#
# COMPACT_ATOMS: atom_id res chain seq x y z
N MET A 1 -34.82 -16.97 47.00
CA MET A 1 -34.83 -15.61 47.53
C MET A 1 -34.27 -14.76 46.39
N GLY A 2 -35.00 -14.26 45.53
CA GLY A 2 -36.02 -13.19 45.54
C GLY A 2 -35.33 -11.97 45.00
N GLU A 3 -35.69 -11.24 44.08
CA GLU A 3 -36.84 -10.79 43.26
C GLU A 3 -36.24 -9.84 42.19
N ALA A 4 -36.52 -9.87 40.90
CA ALA A 4 -37.73 -9.45 40.23
C ALA A 4 -38.00 -7.92 40.23
N GLY A 5 -38.10 -7.36 39.06
CA GLY A 5 -38.69 -6.04 38.73
C GLY A 5 -38.22 -5.59 37.33
N LYS A 6 -38.90 -5.91 36.21
CA LYS A 6 -40.09 -5.29 35.58
C LYS A 6 -39.92 -3.77 35.39
N ALA A 7 -39.86 -3.32 34.20
CA ALA A 7 -40.76 -3.07 33.11
C ALA A 7 -41.00 -1.58 32.88
N SER A 8 -41.05 -1.06 31.73
CA SER A 8 -42.15 -0.49 30.92
C SER A 8 -41.56 0.53 29.93
N ALA A 9 -41.60 0.41 28.67
CA ALA A 9 -42.66 0.51 27.67
C ALA A 9 -43.23 1.94 27.47
N ASN A 10 -43.35 2.29 26.19
CA ASN A 10 -44.15 3.35 25.56
C ASN A 10 -43.38 4.65 25.23
N GLY A 11 -43.50 5.22 24.06
CA GLY A 11 -44.56 5.15 23.06
C GLY A 11 -44.14 5.84 21.77
N ALA A 12 -44.81 5.39 20.77
CA ALA A 12 -44.86 5.89 19.40
C ALA A 12 -45.52 7.27 19.27
N ARG A 13 -45.23 7.96 18.17
CA ARG A 13 -46.16 8.70 17.22
C ARG A 13 -45.31 9.50 16.26
N ASP A 14 -45.35 9.20 14.99
CA ASP A 14 -46.25 9.66 13.94
C ASP A 14 -46.10 11.15 13.56
N GLY A 15 -45.89 11.35 12.24
CA GLY A 15 -46.04 12.62 11.53
C GLY A 15 -45.26 12.61 10.21
N SER A 16 -45.64 11.98 9.19
CA SER A 16 -46.39 12.28 7.93
C SER A 16 -46.30 13.74 7.43
N GLY A 17 -45.92 13.90 6.16
CA GLY A 17 -46.10 15.03 5.28
C GLY A 17 -45.08 15.00 4.14
N ILE A 18 -45.35 14.38 3.00
CA ILE A 18 -46.14 14.74 1.83
C ILE A 18 -45.71 16.07 1.18
N GLY A 19 -45.41 15.97 -0.10
CA GLY A 19 -45.48 16.98 -1.15
C GLY A 19 -44.15 17.55 -1.57
N GLY A 20 -43.77 17.60 -2.80
CA GLY A 20 -44.37 17.48 -4.11
C GLY A 20 -43.32 17.88 -5.12
N SER A 21 -43.18 17.11 -6.13
CA SER A 21 -43.31 17.33 -7.57
C SER A 21 -42.88 18.69 -8.16
N GLY A 22 -42.13 18.60 -9.25
CA GLY A 22 -41.95 19.59 -10.31
C GLY A 22 -40.65 19.29 -11.05
N ILE A 23 -40.58 18.49 -12.06
CA ILE A 23 -40.96 18.58 -13.48
C ILE A 23 -40.34 19.81 -14.18
N GLY A 24 -39.62 19.52 -15.24
CA GLY A 24 -39.38 20.33 -16.44
C GLY A 24 -37.97 20.90 -16.51
N GLY A 25 -37.26 20.72 -17.54
CA GLY A 25 -37.38 20.42 -18.93
C GLY A 25 -36.04 20.78 -19.54
N SER A 26 -35.43 19.86 -20.25
CA SER A 26 -35.24 19.79 -21.71
C SER A 26 -34.81 21.05 -22.45
N GLY A 27 -33.77 20.92 -23.23
CA GLY A 27 -33.40 21.77 -24.38
C GLY A 27 -31.89 21.82 -24.50
N ALA A 28 -31.24 20.97 -25.20
CA ALA A 28 -31.14 20.63 -26.63
C ALA A 28 -30.50 21.76 -27.48
N ARG A 29 -29.32 21.43 -28.00
CA ARG A 29 -28.85 21.60 -29.39
C ARG A 29 -28.57 22.98 -29.98
N GLY A 30 -27.43 22.99 -30.63
CA GLY A 30 -27.10 23.82 -31.78
C GLY A 30 -25.64 24.17 -31.80
N SER A 31 -24.69 23.47 -32.34
CA SER A 31 -24.32 23.07 -33.71
C SER A 31 -24.16 24.26 -34.67
N ALA A 32 -22.89 24.39 -35.12
CA ALA A 32 -22.44 24.67 -36.46
C ALA A 32 -22.71 26.09 -37.02
N THR A 33 -21.91 26.76 -37.77
CA THR A 33 -21.06 26.48 -38.88
C THR A 33 -20.44 27.82 -39.39
N ARG A 34 -19.18 27.75 -39.80
CA ARG A 34 -18.63 28.12 -41.11
C ARG A 34 -19.17 29.33 -41.89
N GLY A 35 -18.22 30.10 -42.40
CA GLY A 35 -18.35 30.90 -43.59
C GLY A 35 -17.40 32.08 -43.57
N SER A 36 -16.24 32.02 -44.11
CA SER A 36 -15.75 32.06 -45.52
C SER A 36 -16.12 33.33 -46.25
N ALA A 37 -15.06 34.10 -46.53
CA ALA A 37 -14.66 34.65 -47.82
C ALA A 37 -15.39 35.80 -48.48
N ARG A 38 -14.65 36.74 -48.91
CA ARG A 38 -14.45 37.38 -50.23
C ARG A 38 -14.38 38.89 -50.14
N ARG A 39 -13.22 39.46 -50.52
CA ARG A 39 -12.84 39.98 -51.86
C ARG A 39 -13.81 41.00 -52.46
N GLY A 40 -13.24 42.13 -52.79
CA GLY A 40 -13.73 43.08 -53.76
C GLY A 40 -13.06 44.44 -53.53
N SER A 41 -12.04 44.78 -54.17
CA SER A 41 -11.65 45.20 -55.51
C SER A 41 -12.28 46.53 -55.91
N ALA A 42 -11.38 47.50 -56.09
CA ALA A 42 -11.24 48.47 -57.19
C ALA A 42 -12.23 49.61 -57.36
N ALA A 43 -11.72 50.81 -57.42
CA ALA A 43 -11.67 51.65 -58.64
C ALA A 43 -11.18 53.05 -58.33
N ARG A 44 -10.13 53.41 -58.88
CA ARG A 44 -9.80 54.45 -59.83
C ARG A 44 -10.70 55.69 -59.81
N GLY A 45 -10.05 56.87 -59.66
CA GLY A 45 -10.58 58.16 -59.97
C GLY A 45 -9.46 59.18 -60.09
N SER A 46 -9.09 59.45 -61.32
CA SER A 46 -8.13 60.45 -61.84
C SER A 46 -8.65 61.85 -61.65
N GLY A 47 -7.76 62.76 -61.40
CA GLY A 47 -8.07 64.23 -61.47
C GLY A 47 -6.83 65.10 -61.37
N THR A 48 -6.45 65.63 -62.55
CA THR A 48 -5.36 66.49 -62.98
C THR A 48 -5.29 67.85 -62.26
N GLY A 49 -4.11 68.32 -61.92
CA GLY A 49 -3.39 69.54 -61.61
C GLY A 49 -4.05 70.90 -61.75
N PRO A 50 -3.35 72.07 -61.78
CA PRO A 50 -1.89 72.23 -61.56
C PRO A 50 -1.50 73.36 -60.57
N ALA A 51 -0.24 73.36 -60.26
CA ALA A 51 0.68 74.41 -59.83
C ALA A 51 0.21 75.73 -59.29
N GLN A 52 0.72 76.13 -58.15
CA GLN A 52 1.38 77.42 -57.96
C GLN A 52 2.42 77.40 -56.86
N ALA A 53 3.55 78.02 -57.20
CA ALA A 53 4.69 78.22 -56.34
C ALA A 53 4.50 79.20 -55.24
N GLY A 54 5.00 78.92 -54.04
CA GLY A 54 5.07 79.85 -52.93
C GLY A 54 6.27 79.57 -52.02
N ARG A 55 7.23 80.45 -52.09
CA ARG A 55 8.57 80.47 -51.47
C ARG A 55 8.52 80.37 -49.95
N SER A 56 9.38 79.51 -49.43
CA SER A 56 10.29 79.70 -48.31
C SER A 56 9.89 80.34 -47.04
N ARG A 57 10.04 79.55 -45.93
CA ARG A 57 10.80 80.03 -44.74
C ARG A 57 11.31 78.80 -43.98
N ALA A 58 12.64 78.69 -43.90
CA ALA A 58 13.33 77.73 -43.09
C ALA A 58 13.04 77.99 -41.61
N GLY A 59 12.19 77.17 -41.01
CA GLY A 59 11.99 77.09 -39.57
C GLY A 59 12.94 76.06 -38.99
N ARG A 60 13.97 76.51 -38.25
CA ARG A 60 14.86 75.66 -37.43
C ARG A 60 14.01 74.84 -36.47
N ARG A 61 13.91 73.57 -36.67
CA ARG A 61 13.38 72.62 -35.68
C ARG A 61 14.33 72.55 -34.51
N PRO A 62 13.86 72.70 -33.26
CA PRO A 62 14.68 72.48 -32.06
C PRO A 62 15.00 70.99 -31.94
N ARG A 63 16.25 70.62 -31.84
CA ARG A 63 16.74 69.27 -31.56
C ARG A 63 16.27 68.91 -30.15
N PRO A 64 15.62 67.74 -29.95
CA PRO A 64 15.21 67.30 -28.64
C PRO A 64 16.40 66.75 -27.87
N ARG A 65 17.13 67.64 -27.14
CA ARG A 65 18.20 67.28 -26.21
C ARG A 65 17.72 66.57 -24.92
N GLY A 66 16.43 66.48 -24.69
CA GLY A 66 15.85 65.87 -23.47
C GLY A 66 15.61 64.35 -23.56
N ARG A 67 15.51 63.79 -24.77
CA ARG A 67 15.24 62.33 -24.91
C ARG A 67 16.46 61.43 -24.71
N LEU A 68 17.67 61.92 -24.95
CA LEU A 68 18.89 61.17 -24.71
C LEU A 68 19.17 61.04 -23.17
N GLY A 69 18.89 62.09 -22.40
CA GLY A 69 19.08 62.06 -20.95
C GLY A 69 18.14 61.08 -20.25
N LEU A 70 16.85 61.05 -20.65
CA LEU A 70 15.88 60.12 -20.11
C LEU A 70 16.19 58.66 -20.46
N ALA A 71 16.71 58.39 -21.65
CA ALA A 71 17.12 57.03 -22.08
C ALA A 71 18.35 56.54 -21.31
N VAL A 72 19.34 57.45 -21.03
CA VAL A 72 20.51 57.10 -20.21
C VAL A 72 20.16 56.81 -18.74
N ILE A 73 19.20 57.62 -18.15
CA ILE A 73 18.71 57.39 -16.79
C ILE A 73 17.92 56.09 -16.71
N ALA A 74 17.10 55.77 -17.69
CA ALA A 74 16.36 54.50 -17.75
C ALA A 74 17.28 53.31 -17.89
N LEU A 75 18.33 53.37 -18.73
CA LEU A 75 19.34 52.30 -18.87
C LEU A 75 20.19 52.17 -17.58
N ALA A 76 20.55 53.24 -16.91
CA ALA A 76 21.23 53.18 -15.63
C ALA A 76 20.38 52.58 -14.53
N ALA A 77 19.07 52.92 -14.50
CA ALA A 77 18.10 52.32 -13.54
C ALA A 77 17.92 50.81 -13.79
N ILE A 78 17.82 50.38 -15.09
CA ILE A 78 17.74 48.97 -15.46
C ILE A 78 19.05 48.24 -15.12
N ALA A 79 20.22 48.85 -15.35
CA ALA A 79 21.51 48.27 -14.98
C ALA A 79 21.68 48.16 -13.47
N LEU A 80 21.28 49.16 -12.70
CA LEU A 80 21.25 49.11 -11.22
C LEU A 80 20.25 48.04 -10.70
N ALA A 81 19.10 47.94 -11.28
CA ALA A 81 18.12 46.91 -10.93
C ALA A 81 18.62 45.49 -11.30
N ALA A 82 19.24 45.35 -12.46
CA ALA A 82 19.86 44.10 -12.90
C ALA A 82 21.05 43.69 -12.03
N THR A 83 21.93 44.67 -11.64
CA THR A 83 23.05 44.45 -10.73
C THR A 83 22.57 44.15 -9.30
N GLY A 84 21.51 44.84 -8.83
CA GLY A 84 20.86 44.56 -7.56
C GLY A 84 20.23 43.17 -7.52
N LEU A 85 19.58 42.77 -8.63
CA LEU A 85 19.02 41.43 -8.78
C LEU A 85 20.13 40.37 -8.87
N ALA A 86 21.22 40.64 -9.59
CA ALA A 86 22.37 39.74 -9.68
C ALA A 86 23.08 39.57 -8.32
N LEU A 87 23.23 40.65 -7.55
CA LEU A 87 23.74 40.60 -6.17
C LEU A 87 22.80 39.91 -5.18
N LEU A 88 21.50 40.09 -5.34
CA LEU A 88 20.49 39.33 -4.60
C LEU A 88 20.50 37.84 -4.95
N LEU A 89 20.70 37.50 -6.23
CA LEU A 89 20.86 36.13 -6.71
C LEU A 89 22.22 35.53 -6.27
N ALA A 90 23.27 36.33 -6.16
CA ALA A 90 24.61 35.91 -5.71
C ALA A 90 24.73 35.80 -4.18
N SER A 91 23.95 36.58 -3.42
CA SER A 91 24.08 36.70 -1.96
C SER A 91 23.35 35.62 -1.16
N GLY A 92 23.28 34.37 -1.64
CA GLY A 92 22.85 33.25 -0.82
C GLY A 92 21.65 32.46 -1.33
N TRP A 93 21.08 32.82 -2.50
CA TRP A 93 20.03 32.00 -3.09
C TRP A 93 20.56 30.73 -3.75
N PHE A 94 21.81 30.76 -4.23
CA PHE A 94 22.43 29.67 -4.97
C PHE A 94 23.72 29.12 -4.35
N VAL A 95 24.27 29.75 -3.31
CA VAL A 95 25.51 29.30 -2.71
C VAL A 95 25.18 28.35 -1.56
N ALA A 96 25.41 27.06 -1.77
CA ALA A 96 25.50 26.11 -0.68
C ALA A 96 26.67 26.58 0.21
N GLY A 97 26.38 26.97 1.44
CA GLY A 97 27.41 27.20 2.48
C GLY A 97 28.19 25.90 2.74
N PRO A 98 29.26 25.95 3.51
CA PRO A 98 29.94 24.73 3.96
C PRO A 98 28.89 23.79 4.54
N ARG A 99 28.98 22.50 4.19
CA ARG A 99 28.04 21.48 4.64
C ARG A 99 27.97 21.52 6.16
N GLY A 100 26.90 22.14 6.68
CA GLY A 100 26.65 22.26 8.10
C GLY A 100 26.05 20.97 8.67
N GLU A 101 25.77 21.03 9.95
CA GLU A 101 25.07 19.98 10.68
C GLU A 101 23.75 19.59 9.97
N ARG A 102 23.51 18.28 9.87
CA ARG A 102 22.26 17.76 9.34
C ARG A 102 21.17 17.85 10.39
N VAL A 103 20.05 18.41 10.03
CA VAL A 103 18.89 18.59 10.88
C VAL A 103 17.71 17.83 10.27
N VAL A 104 17.05 17.03 11.09
CA VAL A 104 15.81 16.36 10.70
C VAL A 104 14.63 17.30 10.97
N VAL A 105 13.93 17.68 9.91
CA VAL A 105 12.76 18.56 9.98
C VAL A 105 11.49 17.78 9.66
N SER A 106 10.52 17.86 10.57
CA SER A 106 9.18 17.28 10.36
C SER A 106 8.22 18.35 9.84
N ILE A 107 7.65 18.10 8.68
CA ILE A 107 6.60 18.92 8.06
C ILE A 107 5.28 18.14 8.18
N PRO A 108 4.34 18.56 9.04
CA PRO A 108 3.04 17.90 9.20
C PRO A 108 2.20 17.90 7.91
N ASP A 109 1.23 16.99 7.84
CA ASP A 109 0.30 16.93 6.72
C ASP A 109 -0.50 18.23 6.57
N ARG A 110 -0.76 18.59 5.32
CA ARG A 110 -1.54 19.80 4.95
C ARG A 110 -0.96 21.12 5.47
N THR A 111 0.33 21.16 5.80
CA THR A 111 1.00 22.38 6.28
C THR A 111 1.16 23.39 5.13
N PRO A 112 0.63 24.61 5.24
CA PRO A 112 0.80 25.63 4.20
C PRO A 112 2.25 26.13 4.12
N ALA A 113 2.65 26.66 2.95
CA ALA A 113 4.02 27.12 2.68
C ALA A 113 4.51 28.18 3.70
N SER A 114 3.61 28.96 4.31
CA SER A 114 3.95 29.93 5.36
C SER A 114 4.41 29.26 6.66
N GLN A 115 3.74 28.19 7.06
CA GLN A 115 4.13 27.42 8.25
C GLN A 115 5.39 26.59 8.00
N ILE A 116 5.53 26.03 6.78
CA ILE A 116 6.79 25.38 6.40
C ILE A 116 7.97 26.33 6.52
N ALA A 117 7.82 27.58 6.03
CA ALA A 117 8.82 28.61 6.16
C ALA A 117 9.17 28.92 7.63
N ALA A 118 8.18 29.02 8.51
CA ALA A 118 8.39 29.24 9.95
C ALA A 118 9.12 28.06 10.62
N ILE A 119 8.78 26.81 10.26
CA ILE A 119 9.49 25.63 10.74
C ILE A 119 10.97 25.68 10.31
N LEU A 120 11.22 25.89 9.01
CA LEU A 120 12.58 25.95 8.47
C LEU A 120 13.43 27.07 9.07
N GLN A 121 12.82 28.22 9.37
CA GLN A 121 13.52 29.33 10.01
C GLN A 121 13.84 29.02 11.48
N ARG A 122 12.90 28.44 12.21
CA ARG A 122 13.10 28.00 13.60
C ARG A 122 14.26 27.00 13.74
N GLU A 123 14.36 26.07 12.80
CA GLU A 123 15.44 25.08 12.74
C GLU A 123 16.76 25.65 12.17
N GLY A 124 16.81 26.96 11.82
CA GLY A 124 18.00 27.62 11.32
C GLY A 124 18.44 27.19 9.92
N LEU A 125 17.53 26.65 9.12
CA LEU A 125 17.78 26.18 7.75
C LEU A 125 17.60 27.27 6.71
N ILE A 126 16.82 28.31 7.03
CA ILE A 126 16.62 29.48 6.19
C ILE A 126 16.72 30.76 7.05
N SER A 127 17.23 31.84 6.45
CA SER A 127 17.38 33.11 7.14
C SER A 127 16.11 33.97 7.19
N SER A 128 15.15 33.73 6.27
CA SER A 128 13.93 34.55 6.15
C SER A 128 12.77 33.77 5.54
N GLU A 129 11.67 33.75 6.29
CA GLU A 129 10.38 33.17 5.81
C GLU A 129 9.85 33.89 4.58
N ARG A 130 10.02 35.24 4.53
CA ARG A 130 9.53 36.06 3.41
C ARG A 130 10.23 35.70 2.10
N LEU A 131 11.55 35.51 2.17
CA LEU A 131 12.36 35.11 1.00
C LEU A 131 12.02 33.70 0.56
N PHE A 132 11.84 32.77 1.48
CA PHE A 132 11.41 31.39 1.16
C PHE A 132 10.06 31.37 0.42
N ARG A 133 9.07 32.10 0.94
CA ARG A 133 7.74 32.18 0.30
C ARG A 133 7.81 32.81 -1.10
N LEU A 134 8.66 33.83 -1.28
CA LEU A 134 8.87 34.44 -2.60
C LEU A 134 9.54 33.45 -3.55
N ALA A 135 10.54 32.71 -3.10
CA ALA A 135 11.24 31.69 -3.89
C ALA A 135 10.31 30.53 -4.30
N VAL A 136 9.48 30.05 -3.38
CA VAL A 136 8.48 29.02 -3.65
C VAL A 136 7.46 29.50 -4.70
N ARG A 137 7.01 30.76 -4.63
CA ARG A 137 6.13 31.36 -5.65
C ARG A 137 6.83 31.49 -7.00
N ALA A 138 8.04 32.03 -7.01
CA ALA A 138 8.83 32.23 -8.23
C ALA A 138 9.17 30.91 -8.94
N SER A 139 9.37 29.83 -8.19
CA SER A 139 9.61 28.49 -8.74
C SER A 139 8.32 27.77 -9.20
N GLY A 140 7.15 28.32 -8.99
CA GLY A 140 5.85 27.67 -9.29
C GLY A 140 5.54 26.44 -8.44
N ARG A 141 6.29 26.19 -7.36
CA ARG A 141 6.22 24.94 -6.57
C ARG A 141 5.37 25.07 -5.30
N ALA A 142 4.56 26.11 -5.18
CA ALA A 142 3.76 26.37 -3.97
C ALA A 142 2.78 25.23 -3.63
N SER A 143 2.20 24.58 -4.63
CA SER A 143 1.28 23.45 -4.47
C SER A 143 1.97 22.09 -4.43
N SER A 144 3.29 22.05 -4.66
CA SER A 144 4.07 20.78 -4.75
C SER A 144 4.82 20.45 -3.47
N LEU A 145 4.79 21.34 -2.46
CA LEU A 145 5.46 21.07 -1.19
C LEU A 145 4.76 19.89 -0.48
N LYS A 146 5.54 18.88 -0.10
CA LYS A 146 5.04 17.64 0.50
C LYS A 146 5.35 17.60 1.98
N SER A 147 4.46 17.00 2.76
CA SER A 147 4.66 16.65 4.16
C SER A 147 5.66 15.50 4.32
N GLY A 148 6.21 15.35 5.51
CA GLY A 148 7.14 14.27 5.87
C GLY A 148 8.36 14.76 6.63
N GLN A 149 9.24 13.83 6.96
CA GLN A 149 10.51 14.13 7.60
C GLN A 149 11.62 14.27 6.55
N TYR A 150 12.36 15.38 6.63
CA TYR A 150 13.43 15.72 5.70
C TYR A 150 14.74 15.89 6.45
N GLU A 151 15.77 15.21 5.98
CA GLU A 151 17.13 15.47 6.43
C GLU A 151 17.69 16.62 5.57
N LEU A 152 17.82 17.80 6.17
CA LEU A 152 18.33 19.03 5.55
C LEU A 152 19.60 19.48 6.23
N SER A 153 20.50 20.15 5.49
CA SER A 153 21.71 20.71 6.06
C SER A 153 21.58 22.23 6.22
N ARG A 154 22.11 22.78 7.31
CA ARG A 154 22.19 24.24 7.50
C ARG A 154 23.02 24.96 6.41
N GLY A 155 23.76 24.20 5.61
CA GLY A 155 24.47 24.71 4.44
C GLY A 155 23.74 24.53 3.12
N ASP A 156 22.52 23.95 3.11
CA ASP A 156 21.77 23.77 1.90
C ASP A 156 21.24 25.13 1.36
N SER A 157 21.32 25.34 0.04
CA SER A 157 20.72 26.52 -0.56
C SER A 157 19.20 26.45 -0.47
N MET A 158 18.55 27.61 -0.41
CA MET A 158 17.08 27.70 -0.37
C MET A 158 16.42 26.97 -1.55
N VAL A 159 17.03 27.01 -2.73
CA VAL A 159 16.57 26.29 -3.93
C VAL A 159 16.65 24.79 -3.71
N SER A 160 17.75 24.27 -3.16
CA SER A 160 17.91 22.85 -2.83
C SER A 160 16.88 22.38 -1.81
N ILE A 161 16.62 23.18 -0.76
CA ILE A 161 15.59 22.89 0.24
C ILE A 161 14.19 22.82 -0.40
N ILE A 162 13.84 23.80 -1.23
CA ILE A 162 12.55 23.82 -1.95
C ILE A 162 12.45 22.59 -2.87
N GLU A 163 13.51 22.24 -3.57
CA GLU A 163 13.53 21.10 -4.45
C GLU A 163 13.33 19.76 -3.70
N ARG A 164 14.04 19.57 -2.59
CA ARG A 164 13.89 18.36 -1.75
C ARG A 164 12.48 18.23 -1.22
N ILE A 165 11.90 19.31 -0.68
CA ILE A 165 10.54 19.29 -0.13
C ILE A 165 9.52 19.10 -1.25
N SER A 166 9.68 19.76 -2.41
CA SER A 166 8.74 19.63 -3.54
C SER A 166 8.83 18.28 -4.24
N SER A 167 10.01 17.68 -4.33
CA SER A 167 10.19 16.32 -4.87
C SER A 167 9.67 15.24 -3.90
N GLY A 168 9.54 15.54 -2.60
CA GLY A 168 9.12 14.60 -1.59
C GLY A 168 10.21 13.57 -1.26
N ARG A 169 11.47 13.94 -1.34
CA ARG A 169 12.61 13.11 -0.90
C ARG A 169 12.68 13.14 0.63
N VAL A 170 11.70 12.51 1.24
CA VAL A 170 11.63 12.32 2.70
C VAL A 170 12.67 11.30 3.16
N MET A 171 13.01 11.34 4.44
CA MET A 171 13.76 10.25 5.06
C MET A 171 12.93 8.97 4.97
N THR A 172 13.49 7.92 4.39
CA THR A 172 12.87 6.61 4.34
C THR A 172 13.59 5.64 5.26
N ILE A 173 12.82 4.83 5.93
CA ILE A 173 13.28 3.71 6.74
C ILE A 173 13.03 2.46 5.90
N ARG A 174 14.09 1.72 5.62
CA ARG A 174 13.98 0.42 4.97
C ARG A 174 13.79 -0.64 6.04
N ILE A 175 12.71 -1.42 5.92
CA ILE A 175 12.36 -2.46 6.87
C ILE A 175 12.01 -3.75 6.12
N THR A 176 12.56 -4.87 6.59
CA THR A 176 12.23 -6.19 6.07
C THR A 176 11.29 -6.88 7.03
N VAL A 177 10.15 -7.32 6.51
CA VAL A 177 9.17 -8.16 7.20
C VAL A 177 9.41 -9.60 6.75
N PRO A 178 9.98 -10.46 7.60
CA PRO A 178 10.21 -11.87 7.28
C PRO A 178 8.91 -12.65 7.04
N GLU A 179 8.99 -13.71 6.27
CA GLU A 179 7.93 -14.70 6.14
C GLU A 179 7.62 -15.35 7.50
N GLY A 180 6.38 -15.74 7.71
CA GLY A 180 5.93 -16.41 8.93
C GLY A 180 5.74 -15.51 10.16
N MET A 181 5.86 -14.19 10.04
CA MET A 181 5.48 -13.26 11.11
C MET A 181 3.97 -13.20 11.29
N THR A 182 3.51 -13.13 12.54
CA THR A 182 2.11 -12.80 12.85
C THR A 182 1.86 -11.31 12.64
N ALA A 183 0.62 -10.92 12.41
CA ALA A 183 0.25 -9.52 12.25
C ALA A 183 0.60 -8.67 13.50
N LYS A 184 0.52 -9.23 14.71
CA LYS A 184 0.98 -8.59 15.95
C LYS A 184 2.48 -8.35 15.96
N GLN A 185 3.27 -9.31 15.48
CA GLN A 185 4.72 -9.14 15.36
C GLN A 185 5.07 -8.06 14.33
N VAL A 186 4.31 -7.98 13.23
CA VAL A 186 4.45 -6.90 12.25
C VAL A 186 4.11 -5.55 12.87
N ALA A 187 3.01 -5.45 13.65
CA ALA A 187 2.63 -4.21 14.34
C ALA A 187 3.76 -3.74 15.27
N LYS A 188 4.29 -4.64 16.09
CA LYS A 188 5.42 -4.35 16.97
C LYS A 188 6.66 -3.90 16.19
N LEU A 189 7.00 -4.59 15.11
CA LEU A 189 8.15 -4.24 14.25
C LEU A 189 8.02 -2.82 13.70
N MET A 190 6.81 -2.44 13.25
CA MET A 190 6.55 -1.07 12.74
C MET A 190 6.63 -0.02 13.86
N GLY A 191 6.18 -0.37 15.07
CA GLY A 191 6.30 0.47 16.28
C GLY A 191 7.75 0.69 16.68
N ASP A 192 8.52 -0.37 16.80
CA ASP A 192 9.94 -0.34 17.20
C ASP A 192 10.79 0.55 16.24
N HIS A 193 10.38 0.67 14.97
CA HIS A 193 11.04 1.52 13.96
C HIS A 193 10.42 2.91 13.82
N GLY A 194 9.43 3.27 14.64
CA GLY A 194 8.81 4.60 14.61
C GLY A 194 8.03 4.91 13.33
N LEU A 195 7.55 3.89 12.63
CA LEU A 195 6.74 4.05 11.42
C LEU A 195 5.28 4.32 11.72
N ALA A 196 4.75 3.63 12.74
CA ALA A 196 3.37 3.76 13.21
C ALA A 196 3.30 3.37 14.69
N SER A 197 2.25 3.79 15.40
CA SER A 197 1.95 3.27 16.73
C SER A 197 1.59 1.78 16.65
N GLU A 198 2.12 0.96 17.56
CA GLU A 198 1.78 -0.47 17.65
C GLU A 198 0.28 -0.65 17.89
N ASP A 199 -0.31 0.15 18.80
CA ASP A 199 -1.74 0.09 19.12
C ASP A 199 -2.63 0.45 17.92
N ASP A 200 -2.26 1.50 17.14
CA ASP A 200 -2.97 1.87 15.93
C ASP A 200 -2.89 0.77 14.86
N MET A 201 -1.74 0.12 14.75
CA MET A 201 -1.56 -1.02 13.84
C MET A 201 -2.46 -2.19 14.26
N ILE A 202 -2.46 -2.56 15.55
CA ILE A 202 -3.28 -3.65 16.09
C ILE A 202 -4.77 -3.36 15.86
N ALA A 203 -5.22 -2.15 16.16
CA ALA A 203 -6.61 -1.75 15.94
C ALA A 203 -7.04 -1.90 14.48
N LEU A 204 -6.18 -1.49 13.52
CA LEU A 204 -6.45 -1.65 12.09
C LEU A 204 -6.41 -3.11 11.63
N ILE A 205 -5.53 -3.92 12.23
CA ILE A 205 -5.39 -5.34 11.90
C ILE A 205 -6.62 -6.12 12.38
N ASP A 206 -7.03 -5.92 13.61
CA ASP A 206 -8.14 -6.67 14.21
C ASP A 206 -9.51 -6.23 13.65
N SER A 207 -9.65 -4.95 13.31
CA SER A 207 -10.90 -4.38 12.80
C SER A 207 -10.64 -3.40 11.66
N PRO A 208 -10.29 -3.90 10.46
CA PRO A 208 -10.05 -3.04 9.31
C PRO A 208 -11.32 -2.25 8.93
N PRO A 209 -11.20 -0.92 8.74
CA PRO A 209 -12.32 -0.08 8.34
C PRO A 209 -12.91 -0.50 6.99
N GLU A 210 -14.21 -0.23 6.79
CA GLU A 210 -14.94 -0.52 5.55
C GLU A 210 -14.20 -0.01 4.30
N GLN A 211 -13.57 1.14 4.41
CA GLN A 211 -12.78 1.73 3.32
C GLN A 211 -11.57 0.87 2.90
N VAL A 212 -10.97 0.13 3.85
CA VAL A 212 -9.88 -0.82 3.55
C VAL A 212 -10.44 -2.05 2.86
N ARG A 213 -11.58 -2.56 3.32
CA ARG A 213 -12.26 -3.71 2.69
C ARG A 213 -12.74 -3.39 1.28
N ALA A 214 -13.31 -2.20 1.07
CA ALA A 214 -13.73 -1.74 -0.25
C ALA A 214 -12.55 -1.60 -1.24
N ASP A 215 -11.38 -1.14 -0.77
CA ASP A 215 -10.18 -1.02 -1.60
C ASP A 215 -9.49 -2.38 -1.86
N PHE A 216 -9.74 -3.38 -1.01
CA PHE A 216 -9.13 -4.71 -1.06
C PHE A 216 -10.21 -5.81 -0.89
N PRO A 217 -11.01 -6.09 -1.91
CA PRO A 217 -12.18 -6.98 -1.82
C PRO A 217 -11.84 -8.46 -1.53
N PHE A 218 -10.58 -8.85 -1.60
CA PHE A 218 -10.13 -10.18 -1.19
C PHE A 218 -10.10 -10.38 0.35
N ILE A 219 -10.27 -9.30 1.12
CA ILE A 219 -10.41 -9.36 2.59
C ILE A 219 -11.87 -9.65 2.91
N HIS A 220 -12.15 -10.83 3.42
CA HIS A 220 -13.50 -11.24 3.78
C HIS A 220 -14.09 -10.41 4.93
N ASP A 221 -15.42 -10.25 4.93
CA ASP A 221 -16.15 -9.56 5.99
C ASP A 221 -15.89 -10.18 7.36
N GLY A 222 -15.69 -9.33 8.35
CA GLY A 222 -15.38 -9.76 9.73
C GLY A 222 -13.98 -10.35 9.94
N ALA A 223 -13.17 -10.56 8.89
CA ALA A 223 -11.81 -11.07 9.03
C ALA A 223 -10.84 -10.00 9.52
N SER A 224 -9.87 -10.40 10.36
CA SER A 224 -8.68 -9.62 10.65
C SER A 224 -7.73 -9.61 9.44
N LEU A 225 -6.70 -8.77 9.49
CA LEU A 225 -5.66 -8.73 8.45
C LEU A 225 -4.54 -9.76 8.67
N GLU A 226 -4.71 -10.73 9.60
CA GLU A 226 -3.75 -11.81 9.76
C GLU A 226 -3.60 -12.61 8.45
N GLY A 227 -2.37 -12.82 8.01
CA GLY A 227 -2.05 -13.50 6.76
C GLY A 227 -2.02 -12.62 5.51
N TYR A 228 -2.58 -11.40 5.57
CA TYR A 228 -2.64 -10.48 4.44
C TYR A 228 -1.52 -9.42 4.42
N LEU A 229 -0.80 -9.24 5.53
CA LEU A 229 0.35 -8.33 5.60
C LEU A 229 1.58 -9.00 4.96
N PHE A 230 1.71 -8.86 3.63
CA PHE A 230 2.67 -9.64 2.85
C PHE A 230 4.13 -9.42 3.29
N PRO A 231 4.93 -10.49 3.45
CA PRO A 231 6.34 -10.40 3.80
C PRO A 231 7.15 -9.86 2.61
N ASP A 232 7.91 -8.78 2.84
CA ASP A 232 8.81 -8.17 1.85
C ASP A 232 9.70 -7.12 2.53
N THR A 233 10.59 -6.52 1.75
CA THR A 233 11.35 -5.33 2.17
C THR A 233 10.63 -4.07 1.69
N TYR A 234 10.24 -3.21 2.63
CA TYR A 234 9.52 -1.98 2.40
C TYR A 234 10.37 -0.75 2.66
N GLU A 235 10.07 0.33 1.97
CA GLU A 235 10.61 1.66 2.23
C GLU A 235 9.47 2.60 2.63
N PHE A 236 9.48 3.05 3.87
CA PHE A 236 8.47 3.97 4.41
C PHE A 236 9.09 5.29 4.81
N ALA A 237 8.34 6.37 4.65
CA ALA A 237 8.69 7.62 5.31
C ALA A 237 8.59 7.44 6.83
N SER A 238 9.51 8.06 7.58
CA SER A 238 9.44 8.04 9.05
C SER A 238 8.11 8.63 9.53
N GLY A 239 7.46 7.97 10.49
CA GLY A 239 6.17 8.40 11.04
C GLY A 239 5.02 8.39 10.04
N VAL A 240 5.06 7.51 9.05
CA VAL A 240 4.09 7.44 7.95
C VAL A 240 2.65 7.10 8.41
N GLY A 241 2.52 6.48 9.57
CA GLY A 241 1.25 6.08 10.18
C GLY A 241 0.70 4.73 9.73
N ALA A 242 -0.06 4.10 10.62
CA ALA A 242 -0.54 2.72 10.51
C ALA A 242 -1.34 2.46 9.22
N MET A 243 -2.26 3.35 8.87
CA MET A 243 -3.10 3.21 7.67
C MET A 243 -2.27 3.09 6.38
N LYS A 244 -1.22 3.89 6.25
CA LYS A 244 -0.36 3.87 5.05
C LYS A 244 0.50 2.61 5.01
N VAL A 245 1.03 2.18 6.17
CA VAL A 245 1.77 0.91 6.30
C VAL A 245 0.90 -0.25 5.86
N VAL A 246 -0.26 -0.41 6.48
CA VAL A 246 -1.21 -1.49 6.20
C VAL A 246 -1.59 -1.52 4.70
N ARG A 247 -2.01 -0.38 4.14
CA ARG A 247 -2.37 -0.30 2.70
C ARG A 247 -1.22 -0.66 1.78
N THR A 248 0.01 -0.29 2.13
CA THR A 248 1.19 -0.64 1.32
C THR A 248 1.43 -2.15 1.34
N MET A 249 1.31 -2.79 2.50
CA MET A 249 1.48 -4.23 2.64
C MET A 249 0.36 -5.03 1.97
N LEU A 250 -0.91 -4.57 2.08
CA LEU A 250 -2.06 -5.15 1.39
C LEU A 250 -1.92 -5.04 -0.14
N ARG A 251 -1.46 -3.91 -0.65
CA ARG A 251 -1.20 -3.75 -2.08
C ARG A 251 -0.06 -4.67 -2.56
N ARG A 252 0.91 -4.93 -1.71
CA ARG A 252 1.95 -5.91 -2.03
C ARG A 252 1.41 -7.34 -2.05
N PHE A 253 0.51 -7.69 -1.12
CA PHE A 253 -0.22 -8.96 -1.14
C PHE A 253 -1.03 -9.10 -2.44
N GLU A 254 -1.80 -8.08 -2.81
CA GLU A 254 -2.57 -8.04 -4.05
C GLU A 254 -1.70 -8.36 -5.28
N ASN A 255 -0.55 -7.68 -5.39
CA ASN A 255 0.34 -7.82 -6.55
C ASN A 255 1.15 -9.12 -6.59
N ALA A 256 1.29 -9.82 -5.47
CA ALA A 256 2.10 -11.04 -5.39
C ALA A 256 1.24 -12.29 -5.14
N ALA A 257 0.55 -12.34 -4.00
CA ALA A 257 -0.21 -13.48 -3.56
C ALA A 257 -1.55 -13.61 -4.28
N GLN A 258 -2.30 -12.52 -4.36
CA GLN A 258 -3.62 -12.52 -4.98
C GLN A 258 -3.56 -12.83 -6.48
N VAL A 259 -2.51 -12.38 -7.17
CA VAL A 259 -2.27 -12.76 -8.58
C VAL A 259 -2.10 -14.26 -8.73
N ALA A 260 -1.35 -14.91 -7.82
CA ALA A 260 -1.16 -16.36 -7.85
C ALA A 260 -2.45 -17.12 -7.53
N LEU A 261 -3.23 -16.65 -6.55
CA LEU A 261 -4.52 -17.21 -6.17
C LEU A 261 -5.52 -17.10 -7.32
N ASN A 262 -5.64 -15.93 -7.94
CA ASN A 262 -6.56 -15.70 -9.07
C ASN A 262 -6.18 -16.53 -10.30
N ALA A 263 -4.89 -16.70 -10.58
CA ALA A 263 -4.42 -17.53 -11.70
C ALA A 263 -4.79 -19.02 -11.50
N ALA A 264 -4.73 -19.51 -10.26
CA ALA A 264 -5.13 -20.87 -9.93
C ALA A 264 -6.66 -21.08 -10.01
N ASP A 265 -7.43 -20.06 -9.60
CA ASP A 265 -8.90 -20.05 -9.70
C ASP A 265 -9.34 -20.09 -11.16
N ALA A 266 -8.75 -19.25 -12.02
CA ALA A 266 -9.03 -19.22 -13.45
C ALA A 266 -8.67 -20.55 -14.16
N ALA A 267 -7.61 -21.22 -13.72
CA ALA A 267 -7.22 -22.53 -14.24
C ALA A 267 -8.23 -23.63 -13.86
N ALA A 268 -8.79 -23.57 -12.64
CA ALA A 268 -9.85 -24.50 -12.21
C ALA A 268 -11.15 -24.31 -13.02
N ASP A 269 -11.55 -23.07 -13.28
CA ASP A 269 -12.72 -22.76 -14.09
C ASP A 269 -12.57 -23.22 -15.56
N ALA A 270 -11.35 -23.14 -16.11
CA ALA A 270 -11.06 -23.63 -17.46
C ALA A 270 -11.16 -25.16 -17.56
N ASP A 271 -10.70 -25.90 -16.54
CA ASP A 271 -10.80 -27.36 -16.47
C ASP A 271 -12.26 -27.83 -16.35
N VAL A 272 -13.09 -27.14 -15.54
CA VAL A 272 -14.51 -27.43 -15.39
C VAL A 272 -15.26 -27.18 -16.69
N THR A 273 -14.95 -26.09 -17.40
CA THR A 273 -15.60 -25.80 -18.71
C THR A 273 -15.15 -26.76 -19.80
N ALA A 274 -13.90 -27.22 -19.81
CA ALA A 274 -13.42 -28.24 -20.72
C ALA A 274 -14.08 -29.61 -20.48
N ALA A 275 -14.23 -30.00 -19.20
CA ALA A 275 -14.92 -31.24 -18.83
C ALA A 275 -16.44 -31.24 -19.16
N ALA A 276 -17.09 -30.07 -19.06
CA ALA A 276 -18.50 -29.90 -19.41
C ALA A 276 -18.76 -29.88 -20.92
N ALA A 277 -17.73 -29.67 -21.75
CA ALA A 277 -17.80 -29.68 -23.20
C ALA A 277 -17.70 -31.09 -23.81
N ASP A 278 -17.44 -32.14 -23.01
CA ASP A 278 -17.44 -33.52 -23.48
C ASP A 278 -18.87 -34.10 -23.50
N PRO A 279 -19.47 -34.38 -24.67
CA PRO A 279 -20.88 -34.82 -24.81
C PRO A 279 -21.19 -36.19 -24.24
N THR A 280 -20.20 -36.89 -23.67
CA THR A 280 -20.37 -38.24 -23.11
C THR A 280 -20.65 -38.27 -21.60
N THR A 281 -20.62 -37.12 -20.92
CA THR A 281 -20.85 -37.05 -19.47
C THR A 281 -22.27 -36.60 -19.18
N THR A 282 -23.20 -37.56 -18.93
CA THR A 282 -24.52 -37.33 -18.34
C THR A 282 -24.36 -36.94 -16.88
N ALA A 283 -24.10 -35.63 -16.60
CA ALA A 283 -24.14 -35.09 -15.26
C ALA A 283 -25.60 -34.79 -14.89
N THR A 284 -26.14 -35.50 -13.92
CA THR A 284 -27.36 -35.13 -13.21
C THR A 284 -27.14 -33.75 -12.58
N ALA A 285 -27.87 -32.75 -13.09
CA ALA A 285 -27.86 -31.39 -12.56
C ALA A 285 -28.46 -31.40 -11.15
N GLU A 286 -27.62 -31.51 -10.12
CA GLU A 286 -27.97 -31.13 -8.79
C GLU A 286 -27.91 -29.58 -8.72
N VAL A 287 -29.02 -28.99 -8.27
CA VAL A 287 -29.23 -27.56 -8.19
C VAL A 287 -28.13 -26.98 -7.27
N ALA A 288 -27.15 -26.33 -7.87
CA ALA A 288 -26.05 -25.67 -7.14
C ALA A 288 -26.62 -24.49 -6.35
N GLU A 289 -26.44 -24.53 -5.03
CA GLU A 289 -26.55 -23.39 -4.14
C GLU A 289 -25.71 -22.21 -4.67
N PRO A 290 -26.06 -20.95 -4.40
CA PRO A 290 -25.35 -19.79 -4.93
C PRO A 290 -23.88 -19.82 -4.49
N LYS A 291 -22.99 -19.99 -5.48
CA LYS A 291 -21.53 -19.95 -5.30
C LYS A 291 -21.12 -18.70 -4.54
N ALA A 292 -20.44 -18.90 -3.42
CA ALA A 292 -19.66 -17.84 -2.78
C ALA A 292 -18.75 -17.15 -3.81
N VAL A 293 -18.57 -15.86 -3.66
CA VAL A 293 -17.68 -15.05 -4.51
C VAL A 293 -16.26 -15.66 -4.47
N GLY A 294 -15.83 -16.29 -5.57
CA GLY A 294 -14.60 -17.06 -5.70
C GLY A 294 -14.90 -18.54 -5.90
N GLY A 295 -14.49 -19.12 -7.04
CA GLY A 295 -14.60 -20.53 -7.35
C GLY A 295 -13.74 -21.38 -6.37
N LEU A 296 -13.89 -22.72 -6.46
CA LEU A 296 -12.97 -23.62 -5.78
C LEU A 296 -11.68 -23.75 -6.62
N LEU A 297 -10.54 -23.66 -5.97
CA LEU A 297 -9.24 -23.93 -6.56
C LEU A 297 -9.13 -25.41 -6.99
N PRO A 298 -8.17 -25.80 -7.86
CA PRO A 298 -8.00 -27.18 -8.31
C PRO A 298 -7.87 -28.22 -7.19
N ASN A 299 -7.49 -27.78 -5.99
CA ASN A 299 -7.36 -28.61 -4.78
C ASN A 299 -8.62 -28.64 -3.90
N GLY A 300 -9.73 -28.07 -4.36
CA GLY A 300 -11.00 -28.04 -3.66
C GLY A 300 -11.12 -27.00 -2.54
N LEU A 301 -10.16 -26.11 -2.39
CA LEU A 301 -10.16 -25.01 -1.40
C LEU A 301 -10.64 -23.71 -2.02
N THR A 302 -11.23 -22.84 -1.22
CA THR A 302 -11.39 -21.43 -1.55
C THR A 302 -10.04 -20.70 -1.44
N GLN A 303 -9.91 -19.52 -2.05
CA GLN A 303 -8.69 -18.70 -1.93
C GLN A 303 -8.33 -18.39 -0.46
N ARG A 304 -9.34 -18.16 0.38
CA ARG A 304 -9.15 -17.93 1.82
C ARG A 304 -8.59 -19.19 2.51
N GLU A 305 -9.18 -20.35 2.26
CA GLU A 305 -8.71 -21.62 2.84
C GLU A 305 -7.30 -21.97 2.38
N ALA A 306 -6.97 -21.67 1.13
CA ALA A 306 -5.61 -21.83 0.61
C ALA A 306 -4.61 -20.90 1.35
N LEU A 307 -4.99 -19.67 1.66
CA LEU A 307 -4.16 -18.74 2.45
C LEU A 307 -3.99 -19.25 3.88
N ILE A 308 -5.06 -19.74 4.51
CA ILE A 308 -5.00 -20.35 5.85
C ILE A 308 -4.03 -21.53 5.85
N LEU A 309 -4.19 -22.45 4.90
CA LEU A 309 -3.30 -23.60 4.80
C LEU A 309 -1.86 -23.19 4.51
N ALA A 310 -1.63 -22.21 3.64
CA ALA A 310 -0.30 -21.68 3.34
C ALA A 310 0.38 -21.11 4.59
N SER A 311 -0.37 -20.46 5.49
CA SER A 311 0.17 -19.96 6.76
C SER A 311 0.61 -21.08 7.71
N ILE A 312 -0.06 -22.22 7.66
CA ILE A 312 0.35 -23.43 8.42
C ILE A 312 1.60 -24.04 7.78
N VAL A 313 1.61 -24.23 6.46
CA VAL A 313 2.78 -24.75 5.72
C VAL A 313 4.01 -23.86 5.97
N GLU A 314 3.86 -22.54 5.99
CA GLU A 314 4.94 -21.59 6.26
C GLU A 314 5.61 -21.85 7.62
N ARG A 315 4.80 -22.15 8.62
CA ARG A 315 5.29 -22.37 9.99
C ARG A 315 5.82 -23.78 10.25
N GLU A 316 5.44 -24.76 9.43
CA GLU A 316 5.90 -26.14 9.55
C GLU A 316 7.15 -26.39 8.71
N ALA A 317 7.22 -25.88 7.48
CA ALA A 317 8.31 -26.15 6.56
C ALA A 317 9.61 -25.42 6.98
N ARG A 318 10.67 -26.14 7.16
CA ARG A 318 12.04 -25.61 7.36
C ARG A 318 12.86 -25.63 6.08
N ILE A 319 12.60 -26.58 5.20
CA ILE A 319 13.25 -26.74 3.90
C ILE A 319 12.26 -26.37 2.81
N GLU A 320 12.66 -25.48 1.93
CA GLU A 320 11.78 -24.93 0.90
C GLU A 320 11.20 -26.00 -0.03
N SER A 321 12.01 -26.97 -0.43
CA SER A 321 11.59 -28.07 -1.30
C SER A 321 10.56 -29.02 -0.67
N GLU A 322 10.38 -29.00 0.64
CA GLU A 322 9.40 -29.83 1.35
C GLU A 322 8.02 -29.19 1.46
N ARG A 323 7.89 -27.84 1.21
CA ARG A 323 6.60 -27.13 1.28
C ARG A 323 5.49 -27.81 0.47
N PRO A 324 5.71 -28.24 -0.80
CA PRO A 324 4.67 -28.90 -1.59
C PRO A 324 4.24 -30.26 -1.03
N ILE A 325 5.18 -31.01 -0.41
CA ILE A 325 4.87 -32.31 0.21
C ILE A 325 4.09 -32.11 1.51
N ILE A 326 4.49 -31.13 2.34
CA ILE A 326 3.78 -30.79 3.58
C ILE A 326 2.37 -30.32 3.25
N ALA A 327 2.19 -29.46 2.22
CA ALA A 327 0.88 -29.03 1.74
C ALA A 327 0.02 -30.24 1.33
N ARG A 328 0.60 -31.22 0.62
CA ARG A 328 -0.07 -32.46 0.24
C ARG A 328 -0.53 -33.26 1.45
N VAL A 329 0.30 -33.43 2.49
CA VAL A 329 -0.08 -34.12 3.73
C VAL A 329 -1.33 -33.48 4.35
N PHE A 330 -1.36 -32.16 4.47
CA PHE A 330 -2.49 -31.46 5.04
C PHE A 330 -3.75 -31.58 4.18
N LEU A 331 -3.64 -31.45 2.86
CA LEU A 331 -4.76 -31.67 1.92
C LEU A 331 -5.30 -33.10 2.02
N ASN A 332 -4.44 -34.11 2.10
CA ASN A 332 -4.84 -35.50 2.28
C ASN A 332 -5.56 -35.74 3.61
N ARG A 333 -5.14 -35.05 4.68
CA ARG A 333 -5.85 -35.07 5.98
C ARG A 333 -7.20 -34.40 5.90
N LEU A 334 -7.31 -33.23 5.29
CA LEU A 334 -8.58 -32.52 5.08
C LEU A 334 -9.58 -33.37 4.30
N ALA A 335 -9.15 -34.00 3.19
CA ALA A 335 -9.98 -34.89 2.38
C ALA A 335 -10.49 -36.12 3.14
N ARG A 336 -9.82 -36.51 4.24
CA ARG A 336 -10.20 -37.64 5.10
C ARG A 336 -10.84 -37.20 6.44
N SER A 337 -11.17 -35.92 6.57
CA SER A 337 -11.69 -35.34 7.82
C SER A 337 -10.79 -35.61 9.03
N MET A 338 -9.50 -35.75 8.81
CA MET A 338 -8.51 -35.95 9.88
C MET A 338 -8.11 -34.57 10.48
N PRO A 339 -7.91 -34.47 11.81
CA PRO A 339 -7.34 -33.27 12.43
C PRO A 339 -5.95 -32.97 11.85
N LEU A 340 -5.63 -31.67 11.62
CA LEU A 340 -4.35 -31.27 11.05
C LEU A 340 -3.18 -31.49 12.04
N GLN A 341 -3.44 -31.35 13.34
CA GLN A 341 -2.46 -31.57 14.42
C GLN A 341 -1.15 -30.82 14.21
N SER A 342 -1.26 -29.57 13.79
CA SER A 342 -0.12 -28.68 13.58
C SER A 342 0.27 -27.99 14.90
N CYS A 343 1.53 -28.15 15.31
CA CYS A 343 2.08 -27.44 16.45
C CYS A 343 2.06 -25.92 16.25
N ALA A 344 2.17 -25.47 15.01
CA ALA A 344 2.16 -24.03 14.67
C ALA A 344 0.84 -23.36 15.06
N THR A 345 -0.29 -24.04 14.90
CA THR A 345 -1.60 -23.49 15.28
C THR A 345 -1.75 -23.35 16.79
N VAL A 346 -1.15 -24.22 17.57
CA VAL A 346 -1.11 -24.10 19.04
C VAL A 346 -0.16 -22.98 19.45
N GLN A 347 1.01 -22.87 18.82
CA GLN A 347 1.94 -21.76 19.06
C GLN A 347 1.30 -20.39 18.85
N TYR A 348 0.42 -20.25 17.85
CA TYR A 348 -0.26 -19.01 17.53
C TYR A 348 -1.17 -18.51 18.66
N ILE A 349 -1.83 -19.40 19.37
CA ILE A 349 -2.74 -19.05 20.46
C ILE A 349 -2.04 -18.82 21.81
N LEU A 350 -0.75 -19.15 21.90
CA LEU A 350 0.01 -18.91 23.12
C LEU A 350 0.42 -17.45 23.25
N PRO A 351 0.48 -16.92 24.49
CA PRO A 351 0.92 -15.54 24.73
C PRO A 351 2.38 -15.29 24.34
N ALA A 352 3.20 -16.36 24.33
CA ALA A 352 4.59 -16.32 23.89
C ALA A 352 4.96 -17.63 23.21
N THR A 353 5.81 -17.55 22.19
CA THR A 353 6.33 -18.74 21.48
C THR A 353 7.16 -19.60 22.46
N LYS A 354 6.88 -20.89 22.50
CA LYS A 354 7.63 -21.86 23.28
C LYS A 354 8.56 -22.66 22.39
N GLU A 355 9.77 -22.91 22.85
CA GLU A 355 10.71 -23.80 22.17
C GLU A 355 10.15 -25.23 22.02
N ARG A 356 9.41 -25.69 23.04
CA ARG A 356 8.75 -26.99 23.05
C ARG A 356 7.35 -26.86 23.66
N LEU A 357 6.34 -27.36 22.93
CA LEU A 357 4.99 -27.51 23.47
C LEU A 357 4.91 -28.64 24.48
N LEU A 358 4.17 -28.43 25.55
CA LEU A 358 3.83 -29.45 26.54
C LEU A 358 2.44 -30.03 26.22
N ASN A 359 2.13 -31.22 26.75
CA ASN A 359 0.81 -31.85 26.53
C ASN A 359 -0.35 -30.92 26.92
N LYS A 360 -0.22 -30.22 28.03
CA LYS A 360 -1.22 -29.23 28.46
C LYS A 360 -1.46 -28.09 27.47
N ASP A 361 -0.48 -27.75 26.63
CA ASP A 361 -0.62 -26.72 25.60
C ASP A 361 -1.47 -27.24 24.41
N LEU A 362 -1.46 -28.55 24.17
CA LEU A 362 -2.27 -29.22 23.14
C LEU A 362 -3.74 -29.36 23.55
N GLU A 363 -4.04 -29.16 24.82
CA GLU A 363 -5.38 -29.27 25.42
C GLU A 363 -6.09 -27.91 25.52
N ILE A 364 -5.45 -26.81 25.09
CA ILE A 364 -6.03 -25.47 25.12
C ILE A 364 -7.24 -25.40 24.19
N GLU A 365 -8.41 -25.13 24.72
CA GLU A 365 -9.64 -24.94 23.94
C GLU A 365 -9.54 -23.64 23.12
N SER A 366 -9.47 -23.80 21.81
CA SER A 366 -9.45 -22.69 20.86
C SER A 366 -9.88 -23.20 19.49
N PRO A 367 -10.61 -22.41 18.68
CA PRO A 367 -10.94 -22.78 17.30
C PRO A 367 -9.70 -22.87 16.40
N TYR A 368 -8.56 -22.32 16.84
CA TYR A 368 -7.27 -22.48 16.17
C TYR A 368 -6.52 -23.76 16.55
N ASN A 369 -6.93 -24.46 17.62
CA ASN A 369 -6.22 -25.68 18.03
C ASN A 369 -6.60 -26.87 17.14
N THR A 370 -5.80 -27.13 16.11
CA THR A 370 -6.02 -28.22 15.16
C THR A 370 -5.72 -29.63 15.71
N TYR A 371 -5.37 -29.77 17.00
CA TYR A 371 -5.37 -31.06 17.71
C TYR A 371 -6.76 -31.43 18.20
N LEU A 372 -7.60 -30.43 18.54
CA LEU A 372 -8.95 -30.61 19.09
C LEU A 372 -10.02 -30.41 18.03
N VAL A 373 -9.80 -29.47 17.08
CA VAL A 373 -10.76 -29.11 16.04
C VAL A 373 -10.31 -29.70 14.70
N ALA A 374 -11.21 -30.43 14.04
CA ALA A 374 -10.98 -30.95 12.69
C ALA A 374 -11.16 -29.82 11.64
N GLY A 375 -10.42 -29.92 10.53
CA GLY A 375 -10.47 -28.94 9.47
C GLY A 375 -9.44 -27.81 9.63
N LEU A 376 -9.64 -26.76 8.86
CA LEU A 376 -8.82 -25.54 8.91
C LEU A 376 -9.24 -24.65 10.08
N PRO A 377 -8.31 -23.92 10.69
CA PRO A 377 -8.66 -22.89 11.68
C PRO A 377 -9.44 -21.73 11.02
N PRO A 378 -10.09 -20.86 11.81
CA PRO A 378 -10.95 -19.79 11.28
C PRO A 378 -10.20 -18.71 10.49
N GLY A 379 -8.87 -18.64 10.59
CA GLY A 379 -8.04 -17.68 9.87
C GLY A 379 -6.57 -18.10 9.77
N PRO A 380 -5.76 -17.38 9.01
CA PRO A 380 -4.31 -17.59 8.95
C PRO A 380 -3.66 -17.41 10.34
N ILE A 381 -2.50 -18.02 10.53
CA ILE A 381 -1.72 -17.96 11.78
C ILE A 381 -0.41 -17.15 11.63
N CYS A 382 -0.12 -16.70 10.45
CA CYS A 382 1.00 -15.81 10.11
C CYS A 382 0.85 -15.30 8.67
N SER A 383 1.69 -14.38 8.28
CA SER A 383 1.84 -13.93 6.89
C SER A 383 2.73 -14.89 6.10
N PRO A 384 2.18 -15.74 5.21
CA PRO A 384 2.96 -16.69 4.45
C PRO A 384 3.71 -16.02 3.30
N GLY A 385 4.87 -16.57 2.95
CA GLY A 385 5.60 -16.24 1.74
C GLY A 385 4.93 -16.82 0.48
N LEU A 386 5.33 -16.29 -0.68
CA LEU A 386 4.80 -16.74 -1.97
C LEU A 386 5.09 -18.23 -2.23
N ALA A 387 6.21 -18.76 -1.71
CA ALA A 387 6.57 -20.16 -1.85
C ALA A 387 5.55 -21.09 -1.18
N SER A 388 5.10 -20.77 0.03
CA SER A 388 4.09 -21.54 0.75
C SER A 388 2.71 -21.46 0.09
N ILE A 389 2.33 -20.27 -0.42
CA ILE A 389 1.09 -20.11 -1.19
C ILE A 389 1.13 -21.00 -2.45
N ARG A 390 2.21 -20.94 -3.22
CA ARG A 390 2.39 -21.79 -4.41
C ARG A 390 2.41 -23.28 -4.10
N ALA A 391 3.00 -23.67 -2.97
CA ALA A 391 3.02 -25.06 -2.52
C ALA A 391 1.62 -25.63 -2.26
N VAL A 392 0.71 -24.80 -1.72
CA VAL A 392 -0.69 -25.16 -1.52
C VAL A 392 -1.44 -25.21 -2.85
N LEU A 393 -1.20 -24.24 -3.75
CA LEU A 393 -1.85 -24.21 -5.06
C LEU A 393 -1.41 -25.35 -5.98
N LYS A 394 -0.14 -25.75 -5.89
CA LYS A 394 0.44 -26.85 -6.68
C LYS A 394 1.20 -27.82 -5.76
N PRO A 395 0.49 -28.62 -4.96
CA PRO A 395 1.10 -29.56 -4.05
C PRO A 395 1.74 -30.73 -4.80
N GLU A 396 2.79 -31.31 -4.23
CA GLU A 396 3.43 -32.52 -4.77
C GLU A 396 2.43 -33.69 -4.77
N PRO A 397 2.32 -34.48 -5.84
CA PRO A 397 1.51 -35.69 -5.83
C PRO A 397 1.99 -36.70 -4.76
N GLY A 398 1.06 -37.32 -4.04
CA GLY A 398 1.40 -38.32 -3.03
C GLY A 398 0.25 -38.60 -2.07
N ASP A 399 0.42 -39.66 -1.30
CA ASP A 399 -0.56 -40.23 -0.38
C ASP A 399 -0.11 -40.17 1.10
N TYR A 400 0.92 -39.35 1.38
CA TYR A 400 1.41 -39.15 2.74
C TYR A 400 0.35 -38.52 3.65
N LEU A 401 0.30 -38.99 4.90
CA LEU A 401 -0.61 -38.52 5.94
C LEU A 401 0.11 -38.01 7.17
N TYR A 402 1.38 -38.31 7.33
CA TYR A 402 2.18 -37.98 8.50
C TYR A 402 3.56 -37.49 8.09
N PHE A 403 4.12 -36.62 8.90
CA PHE A 403 5.53 -36.23 8.83
C PHE A 403 6.09 -36.02 10.24
N VAL A 404 7.39 -36.15 10.38
CA VAL A 404 8.13 -35.87 11.61
C VAL A 404 9.43 -35.18 11.28
N ALA A 405 9.75 -34.10 12.00
CA ALA A 405 10.97 -33.35 11.80
C ALA A 405 12.19 -34.14 12.30
N SER A 406 13.24 -34.18 11.49
CA SER A 406 14.55 -34.70 11.82
C SER A 406 15.46 -33.62 12.44
N SER A 407 16.58 -34.03 13.02
CA SER A 407 17.55 -33.14 13.66
C SER A 407 18.27 -32.18 12.69
N ASP A 408 18.32 -32.51 11.41
CA ASP A 408 18.89 -31.69 10.33
C ASP A 408 17.91 -30.67 9.74
N GLY A 409 16.67 -30.63 10.27
CA GLY A 409 15.61 -29.75 9.81
C GLY A 409 14.76 -30.31 8.68
N SER A 410 15.10 -31.46 8.11
CA SER A 410 14.26 -32.16 7.13
C SER A 410 13.09 -32.88 7.79
N HIS A 411 12.16 -33.38 6.97
CA HIS A 411 11.04 -34.19 7.44
C HIS A 411 11.08 -35.61 6.83
N VAL A 412 10.69 -36.57 7.66
CA VAL A 412 10.40 -37.93 7.19
C VAL A 412 8.90 -38.08 7.02
N PHE A 413 8.46 -38.32 5.78
CA PHE A 413 7.05 -38.46 5.41
C PHE A 413 6.63 -39.93 5.48
N SER A 414 5.39 -40.18 5.93
CA SER A 414 4.86 -41.54 6.14
C SER A 414 3.39 -41.60 5.67
N ARG A 415 2.98 -42.77 5.16
CA ARG A 415 1.60 -43.00 4.70
C ARG A 415 0.73 -43.54 5.81
N THR A 416 1.30 -44.32 6.71
CA THR A 416 0.57 -44.95 7.81
C THR A 416 1.08 -44.46 9.16
N TYR A 417 0.24 -44.57 10.18
CA TYR A 417 0.61 -44.23 11.56
C TYR A 417 1.72 -45.12 12.10
N SER A 418 1.76 -46.42 11.68
CA SER A 418 2.83 -47.33 12.05
C SER A 418 4.18 -46.87 11.51
N GLU A 419 4.26 -46.49 10.23
CA GLU A 419 5.48 -45.93 9.63
C GLU A 419 5.93 -44.66 10.35
N HIS A 420 4.98 -43.77 10.71
CA HIS A 420 5.28 -42.55 11.44
C HIS A 420 5.89 -42.84 12.82
N LEU A 421 5.35 -43.79 13.58
CA LEU A 421 5.90 -44.19 14.88
C LEU A 421 7.32 -44.78 14.73
N GLN A 422 7.57 -45.58 13.70
CA GLN A 422 8.90 -46.12 13.40
C GLN A 422 9.89 -44.99 13.03
N ALA A 423 9.48 -44.04 12.21
CA ALA A 423 10.28 -42.88 11.87
C ALA A 423 10.63 -42.03 13.10
N LYS A 424 9.67 -41.79 13.96
CA LYS A 424 9.85 -41.06 15.21
C LYS A 424 10.84 -41.76 16.14
N ALA A 425 10.68 -43.07 16.34
CA ALA A 425 11.59 -43.87 17.17
C ALA A 425 13.04 -43.86 16.63
N ARG A 426 13.20 -43.93 15.29
CA ARG A 426 14.52 -43.83 14.62
C ARG A 426 15.18 -42.46 14.88
N ILE A 427 14.45 -41.37 14.68
CA ILE A 427 14.95 -39.99 14.88
C ILE A 427 15.34 -39.79 16.36
N GLU A 428 14.52 -40.26 17.30
CA GLU A 428 14.81 -40.15 18.73
C GLU A 428 16.07 -40.95 19.12
N SER A 429 16.23 -42.14 18.57
CA SER A 429 17.43 -42.97 18.82
C SER A 429 18.70 -42.33 18.27
N GLN A 430 18.67 -41.81 17.06
CA GLN A 430 19.76 -41.05 16.46
C GLN A 430 20.16 -39.82 17.27
N ALA A 431 19.17 -39.03 17.71
CA ALA A 431 19.41 -37.86 18.56
C ALA A 431 20.02 -38.21 19.92
N ARG A 432 19.68 -39.37 20.53
CA ARG A 432 20.34 -39.89 21.75
C ARG A 432 21.79 -40.28 21.51
N LEU A 433 22.08 -41.02 20.43
CA LEU A 433 23.43 -41.39 20.06
C LEU A 433 24.33 -40.21 19.79
N SER A 434 23.86 -39.22 19.05
CA SER A 434 24.62 -37.98 18.77
C SER A 434 24.94 -37.19 20.06
N ARG A 435 24.03 -37.13 21.02
CA ARG A 435 24.27 -36.50 22.34
C ARG A 435 25.28 -37.27 23.18
N GLN A 436 25.36 -38.59 23.04
CA GLN A 436 26.33 -39.42 23.74
C GLN A 436 27.72 -39.32 23.10
N ALA A 437 27.82 -39.23 21.79
CA ALA A 437 29.08 -39.11 21.04
C ALA A 437 29.71 -37.70 21.15
N GLY A 438 28.94 -36.67 21.49
CA GLY A 438 29.42 -35.30 21.70
C GLY A 438 29.81 -34.96 23.15
N ARG A 439 29.76 -35.94 24.05
CA ARG A 439 30.28 -35.84 25.43
C ARG A 439 31.60 -36.60 25.55
#